data_770d84a1194d364024bc27bc978a4a88
#
_entry.id   770d84a1194d364024bc27bc978a4a88
#
_cell.length_a   1.000
_cell.length_b   1.000
_cell.length_c   1.000
_cell.angle_alpha   90.00
_cell.angle_beta   90.00
_cell.angle_gamma   90.00
#
_symmetry.space_group_name_H-M   'P 1'
#
loop_
_entity.id
_entity.type
_entity.pdbx_description
1 polymer ?
#
loop_
_entity_poly.entity_id
_entity_poly.type
_entity_poly.pdbx_seq_one_letter_code
_entity_poly.pdbx_strand_id
1 'polypeptide(L)'
;MNSLGFDKSEKDTKVVVAMSGGVDSSVVAVMLKKQGYDVIGITLKLYNNSNVSRSKSCCAGIDIEDAKNVSLNYDFKHMVLDYQDKFFDGVINNFVDSYANGETPLPCVKCNETVKFSDLLNEAKKIGADALATGHYAIRKGSLNNASLHKAKDFSKDQSFFLFATQQAQLNYVRFP
;
A
#
# COMPACT_ATOMS: atom_id res chain seq x y z
N MET A 1 -23.84 3.09 -5.88
CA MET A 1 -22.58 2.41 -5.55
C MET A 1 -21.46 3.20 -6.21
N ASN A 2 -20.44 3.64 -5.46
CA ASN A 2 -19.32 4.40 -6.00
C ASN A 2 -18.29 3.51 -6.72
N SER A 3 -17.23 4.10 -7.31
CA SER A 3 -16.23 3.36 -8.10
C SER A 3 -15.42 2.33 -7.30
N LEU A 4 -15.38 2.43 -5.96
CA LEU A 4 -14.75 1.47 -5.07
C LEU A 4 -15.68 0.39 -4.54
N GLY A 5 -16.96 0.41 -4.93
CA GLY A 5 -17.95 -0.60 -4.61
C GLY A 5 -18.72 -0.36 -3.30
N PHE A 6 -18.68 0.84 -2.73
CA PHE A 6 -19.43 1.19 -1.53
C PHE A 6 -20.78 1.83 -1.87
N ASP A 7 -21.80 1.53 -1.08
CA ASP A 7 -23.12 2.18 -1.17
C ASP A 7 -23.12 3.48 -0.35
N LYS A 8 -22.18 4.36 -0.71
CA LYS A 8 -21.95 5.68 -0.15
C LYS A 8 -21.56 6.64 -1.28
N SER A 9 -21.71 7.94 -1.06
CA SER A 9 -21.11 8.92 -1.96
C SER A 9 -19.58 8.89 -1.83
N GLU A 10 -18.88 9.37 -2.85
CA GLU A 10 -17.42 9.47 -2.84
C GLU A 10 -16.93 10.31 -1.65
N LYS A 11 -17.54 11.46 -1.38
CA LYS A 11 -17.18 12.37 -0.28
C LYS A 11 -17.37 11.76 1.12
N ASP A 12 -18.29 10.80 1.25
CA ASP A 12 -18.58 10.10 2.51
C ASP A 12 -17.77 8.80 2.66
N THR A 13 -16.98 8.48 1.64
CA THR A 13 -16.11 7.30 1.62
C THR A 13 -14.66 7.72 1.89
N LYS A 14 -14.15 7.32 3.04
CA LYS A 14 -12.77 7.59 3.46
C LYS A 14 -11.84 6.51 2.98
N VAL A 15 -10.78 6.90 2.28
CA VAL A 15 -9.81 5.97 1.69
C VAL A 15 -8.40 6.31 2.16
N VAL A 16 -7.74 5.36 2.78
CA VAL A 16 -6.30 5.43 3.01
C VAL A 16 -5.58 4.97 1.75
N VAL A 17 -4.61 5.74 1.29
CA VAL A 17 -3.74 5.35 0.17
C VAL A 17 -2.34 5.06 0.71
N ALA A 18 -1.85 3.84 0.47
CA ALA A 18 -0.47 3.47 0.76
C ALA A 18 0.45 4.16 -0.26
N MET A 19 1.13 5.21 0.17
CA MET A 19 2.01 6.01 -0.68
C MET A 19 3.47 5.61 -0.44
N SER A 20 4.16 5.21 -1.50
CA SER A 20 5.59 4.90 -1.46
C SER A 20 6.48 6.04 -1.95
N GLY A 21 5.89 7.19 -2.34
CA GLY A 21 6.59 8.26 -3.05
C GLY A 21 6.74 8.02 -4.56
N GLY A 22 6.53 6.79 -5.01
CA GLY A 22 6.55 6.46 -6.44
C GLY A 22 5.31 6.96 -7.19
N VAL A 23 5.43 6.99 -8.53
CA VAL A 23 4.41 7.51 -9.44
C VAL A 23 3.06 6.79 -9.28
N ASP A 24 3.05 5.47 -9.23
CA ASP A 24 1.81 4.67 -9.23
C ASP A 24 0.94 4.98 -8.01
N SER A 25 1.52 5.00 -6.82
CA SER A 25 0.79 5.31 -5.58
C SER A 25 0.32 6.77 -5.53
N SER A 26 1.11 7.69 -6.07
CA SER A 26 0.76 9.11 -6.18
C SER A 26 -0.41 9.31 -7.14
N VAL A 27 -0.41 8.63 -8.29
CA VAL A 27 -1.52 8.65 -9.26
C VAL A 27 -2.81 8.13 -8.62
N VAL A 28 -2.75 7.03 -7.87
CA VAL A 28 -3.91 6.49 -7.16
C VAL A 28 -4.49 7.52 -6.19
N ALA A 29 -3.64 8.17 -5.37
CA ALA A 29 -4.09 9.16 -4.40
C ALA A 29 -4.77 10.36 -5.09
N VAL A 30 -4.14 10.90 -6.13
CA VAL A 30 -4.66 12.04 -6.90
C VAL A 30 -5.94 11.68 -7.63
N MET A 31 -6.01 10.50 -8.24
CA MET A 31 -7.19 10.02 -8.96
C MET A 31 -8.39 9.91 -8.01
N LEU A 32 -8.23 9.28 -6.85
CA LEU A 32 -9.29 9.17 -5.85
C LEU A 32 -9.71 10.53 -5.30
N LYS A 33 -8.74 11.44 -5.01
CA LYS A 33 -9.06 12.80 -4.58
C LYS A 33 -9.87 13.57 -5.64
N LYS A 34 -9.48 13.47 -6.92
CA LYS A 34 -10.21 14.09 -8.04
C LYS A 34 -11.61 13.49 -8.25
N GLN A 35 -11.82 12.23 -7.90
CA GLN A 35 -13.15 11.60 -7.89
C GLN A 35 -14.01 12.03 -6.70
N GLY A 36 -13.47 12.79 -5.76
CA GLY A 36 -14.19 13.36 -4.61
C GLY A 36 -14.12 12.55 -3.32
N TYR A 37 -13.27 11.51 -3.24
CA TYR A 37 -13.08 10.73 -2.03
C TYR A 37 -12.39 11.51 -0.90
N ASP A 38 -12.71 11.15 0.36
CA ASP A 38 -11.93 11.60 1.54
C ASP A 38 -10.63 10.80 1.61
N VAL A 39 -9.56 11.35 1.02
CA VAL A 39 -8.26 10.68 0.88
C VAL A 39 -7.32 11.03 2.01
N ILE A 40 -6.67 10.02 2.60
CA ILE A 40 -5.54 10.16 3.52
C ILE A 40 -4.38 9.34 2.96
N GLY A 41 -3.28 10.01 2.59
CA GLY A 41 -2.03 9.34 2.22
C GLY A 41 -1.28 8.85 3.45
N ILE A 42 -0.77 7.62 3.43
CA ILE A 42 0.13 7.12 4.47
C ILE A 42 1.39 6.56 3.81
N THR A 43 2.55 7.06 4.26
CA THR A 43 3.86 6.52 3.90
C THR A 43 4.46 5.82 5.11
N LEU A 44 4.94 4.60 4.92
CA LEU A 44 5.69 3.85 5.93
C LEU A 44 7.17 4.17 5.80
N LYS A 45 7.80 4.69 6.86
CA LYS A 45 9.24 4.84 6.94
C LYS A 45 9.84 3.49 7.33
N LEU A 46 10.49 2.82 6.38
CA LEU A 46 11.02 1.46 6.57
C LEU A 46 12.54 1.43 6.85
N TYR A 47 13.25 2.52 6.56
CA TYR A 47 14.71 2.61 6.72
C TYR A 47 15.14 3.93 7.33
N ASN A 48 16.28 3.91 8.02
CA ASN A 48 16.95 5.13 8.49
C ASN A 48 17.85 5.68 7.38
N ASN A 49 17.69 6.95 7.03
CA ASN A 49 18.39 7.60 5.91
C ASN A 49 19.89 7.83 6.13
N SER A 50 20.41 7.58 7.33
CA SER A 50 21.81 7.91 7.66
C SER A 50 22.86 7.11 6.91
N ASN A 51 22.50 5.99 6.26
CA ASN A 51 23.48 5.07 5.64
C ASN A 51 23.12 4.57 4.23
N VAL A 52 22.05 5.08 3.60
CA VAL A 52 21.66 4.61 2.26
C VAL A 52 21.96 5.70 1.25
N SER A 53 23.12 5.55 0.55
CA SER A 53 23.41 6.31 -0.67
C SER A 53 22.25 6.11 -1.67
N ARG A 54 21.76 7.18 -2.28
CA ARG A 54 20.83 7.34 -3.44
C ARG A 54 20.35 6.07 -4.20
N SER A 55 20.26 4.92 -3.55
CA SER A 55 19.73 3.70 -4.16
C SER A 55 18.21 3.76 -4.19
N LYS A 56 17.62 3.26 -5.27
CA LYS A 56 16.17 3.15 -5.53
C LYS A 56 15.48 2.16 -4.58
N SER A 57 15.68 2.31 -3.26
CA SER A 57 15.00 1.49 -2.26
C SER A 57 13.64 2.10 -1.93
N CYS A 58 12.58 1.29 -1.94
CA CYS A 58 11.23 1.71 -1.58
C CYS A 58 11.23 2.44 -0.22
N CYS A 59 10.58 3.61 -0.15
CA CYS A 59 10.33 4.37 1.07
C CYS A 59 11.59 5.00 1.72
N ALA A 60 12.54 5.47 0.91
CA ALA A 60 13.64 6.33 1.33
C ALA A 60 13.15 7.78 1.59
N GLY A 61 13.98 8.62 2.23
CA GLY A 61 13.58 9.97 2.63
C GLY A 61 13.10 10.87 1.49
N ILE A 62 13.66 10.74 0.28
CA ILE A 62 13.20 11.46 -0.92
C ILE A 62 11.77 11.05 -1.27
N ASP A 63 11.45 9.77 -1.23
CA ASP A 63 10.12 9.24 -1.53
C ASP A 63 9.06 9.77 -0.55
N ILE A 64 9.43 9.95 0.73
CA ILE A 64 8.54 10.56 1.74
C ILE A 64 8.24 12.02 1.39
N GLU A 65 9.26 12.77 0.95
CA GLU A 65 9.12 14.16 0.56
C GLU A 65 8.26 14.29 -0.70
N ASP A 66 8.47 13.42 -1.70
CA ASP A 66 7.65 13.37 -2.91
C ASP A 66 6.18 13.08 -2.59
N ALA A 67 5.90 12.10 -1.74
CA ALA A 67 4.53 11.80 -1.30
C ALA A 67 3.89 13.01 -0.58
N LYS A 68 4.65 13.70 0.27
CA LYS A 68 4.21 14.90 0.96
C LYS A 68 3.91 16.04 -0.02
N ASN A 69 4.79 16.27 -0.99
CA ASN A 69 4.59 17.31 -2.01
C ASN A 69 3.33 17.05 -2.84
N VAL A 70 3.08 15.79 -3.23
CA VAL A 70 1.85 15.39 -3.91
C VAL A 70 0.62 15.71 -3.04
N SER A 71 0.66 15.38 -1.76
CA SER A 71 -0.45 15.62 -0.84
C SER A 71 -0.77 17.11 -0.67
N LEU A 72 0.25 17.95 -0.59
CA LEU A 72 0.12 19.43 -0.50
C LEU A 72 -0.47 20.00 -1.79
N ASN A 73 0.01 19.55 -2.96
CA ASN A 73 -0.45 20.04 -4.25
C ASN A 73 -1.91 19.70 -4.56
N TYR A 74 -2.41 18.60 -4.00
CA TYR A 74 -3.77 18.12 -4.25
C TYR A 74 -4.69 18.20 -3.02
N ASP A 75 -4.25 18.88 -1.96
CA ASP A 75 -5.03 19.18 -0.76
C ASP A 75 -5.66 17.93 -0.13
N PHE A 76 -4.84 16.96 0.29
CA PHE A 76 -5.24 15.86 1.13
C PHE A 76 -4.24 15.59 2.25
N LYS A 77 -4.70 14.99 3.35
CA LYS A 77 -3.85 14.69 4.50
C LYS A 77 -2.82 13.63 4.16
N HIS A 78 -1.58 13.83 4.63
CA HIS A 78 -0.51 12.83 4.53
C HIS A 78 0.11 12.57 5.90
N MET A 79 0.34 11.31 6.21
CA MET A 79 0.96 10.85 7.45
C MET A 79 2.16 9.97 7.14
N VAL A 80 3.21 10.10 7.96
CA VAL A 80 4.37 9.20 7.91
C VAL A 80 4.38 8.40 9.20
N LEU A 81 4.38 7.09 9.07
CA LEU A 81 4.44 6.16 10.20
C LEU A 81 5.82 5.50 10.23
N ASP A 82 6.45 5.51 11.39
CA ASP A 82 7.74 4.83 11.59
C ASP A 82 7.49 3.33 11.81
N TYR A 83 7.99 2.55 10.85
CA TYR A 83 7.86 1.09 10.82
C TYR A 83 9.22 0.38 10.67
N GLN A 84 10.32 1.07 10.99
CA GLN A 84 11.67 0.55 10.81
C GLN A 84 11.88 -0.75 11.57
N ASP A 85 11.58 -0.77 12.87
CA ASP A 85 11.77 -1.96 13.72
C ASP A 85 10.90 -3.13 13.24
N LYS A 86 9.62 -2.88 12.98
CA LYS A 86 8.70 -3.91 12.47
C LYS A 86 9.11 -4.46 11.10
N PHE A 87 9.62 -3.61 10.24
CA PHE A 87 10.11 -4.04 8.93
C PHE A 87 11.40 -4.86 9.08
N PHE A 88 12.29 -4.44 9.96
CA PHE A 88 13.52 -5.17 10.26
C PHE A 88 13.18 -6.57 10.79
N ASP A 89 12.36 -6.67 11.81
CA ASP A 89 11.99 -7.94 12.44
C ASP A 89 11.17 -8.85 11.52
N GLY A 90 10.17 -8.29 10.84
CA GLY A 90 9.22 -9.07 10.04
C GLY A 90 9.71 -9.42 8.63
N VAL A 91 10.58 -8.61 8.04
CA VAL A 91 10.99 -8.77 6.64
C VAL A 91 12.49 -9.02 6.51
N ILE A 92 13.34 -8.20 7.15
CA ILE A 92 14.79 -8.31 6.97
C ILE A 92 15.33 -9.56 7.67
N ASN A 93 14.96 -9.81 8.92
CA ASN A 93 15.39 -11.03 9.63
C ASN A 93 14.92 -12.28 8.89
N ASN A 94 13.66 -12.30 8.44
CA ASN A 94 13.16 -13.44 7.65
C ASN A 94 13.95 -13.63 6.35
N PHE A 95 14.34 -12.55 5.67
CA PHE A 95 15.18 -12.61 4.47
C PHE A 95 16.56 -13.24 4.76
N VAL A 96 17.21 -12.81 5.85
CA VAL A 96 18.52 -13.34 6.27
C VAL A 96 18.41 -14.81 6.65
N ASP A 97 17.43 -15.17 7.46
CA ASP A 97 17.23 -16.54 7.93
C ASP A 97 16.93 -17.51 6.78
N SER A 98 16.10 -17.10 5.82
CA SER A 98 15.81 -17.91 4.63
C SER A 98 17.06 -18.21 3.83
N TYR A 99 17.89 -17.21 3.55
CA TYR A 99 19.16 -17.44 2.86
C TYR A 99 20.14 -18.30 3.66
N ALA A 100 20.23 -18.10 4.98
CA ALA A 100 21.07 -18.94 5.84
C ALA A 100 20.65 -20.42 5.83
N ASN A 101 19.34 -20.68 5.61
CA ASN A 101 18.78 -22.02 5.51
C ASN A 101 18.78 -22.58 4.05
N GLY A 102 19.37 -21.86 3.08
CA GLY A 102 19.41 -22.31 1.67
C GLY A 102 18.10 -22.11 0.90
N GLU A 103 17.17 -21.31 1.42
CA GLU A 103 15.89 -20.99 0.78
C GLU A 103 15.99 -19.68 -0.01
N THR A 104 15.13 -19.49 -1.01
CA THR A 104 15.02 -18.23 -1.75
C THR A 104 13.89 -17.38 -1.18
N PRO A 105 14.17 -16.31 -0.42
CA PRO A 105 13.13 -15.48 0.18
C PRO A 105 12.43 -14.58 -0.84
N LEU A 106 11.17 -14.26 -0.54
CA LEU A 106 10.35 -13.31 -1.30
C LEU A 106 10.00 -12.09 -0.41
N PRO A 107 10.93 -11.16 -0.19
CA PRO A 107 10.74 -10.06 0.77
C PRO A 107 9.55 -9.16 0.41
N CYS A 108 9.25 -8.96 -0.88
CA CYS A 108 8.08 -8.18 -1.30
C CYS A 108 6.76 -8.83 -0.91
N VAL A 109 6.66 -10.16 -1.00
CA VAL A 109 5.48 -10.91 -0.53
C VAL A 109 5.34 -10.77 0.97
N LYS A 110 6.44 -10.96 1.72
CA LYS A 110 6.45 -10.85 3.18
C LYS A 110 6.07 -9.44 3.65
N CYS A 111 6.60 -8.40 2.99
CA CYS A 111 6.25 -7.01 3.27
C CYS A 111 4.75 -6.73 3.01
N ASN A 112 4.19 -7.22 1.91
CA ASN A 112 2.78 -7.07 1.63
C ASN A 112 1.91 -7.80 2.67
N GLU A 113 2.28 -9.02 3.04
CA GLU A 113 1.56 -9.85 4.01
C GLU A 113 1.53 -9.21 5.40
N THR A 114 2.69 -8.81 5.92
CA THR A 114 2.83 -8.39 7.33
C THR A 114 2.68 -6.88 7.50
N VAL A 115 3.44 -6.08 6.78
CA VAL A 115 3.54 -4.64 7.01
C VAL A 115 2.40 -3.89 6.33
N LYS A 116 2.16 -4.12 5.02
CA LYS A 116 1.16 -3.35 4.28
C LYS A 116 -0.27 -3.81 4.54
N PHE A 117 -0.55 -5.12 4.40
CA PHE A 117 -1.93 -5.61 4.48
C PHE A 117 -2.32 -6.16 5.85
N SER A 118 -1.40 -6.15 6.83
CA SER A 118 -1.72 -6.35 8.22
C SER A 118 -1.66 -5.04 8.99
N ASP A 119 -0.48 -4.49 9.16
CA ASP A 119 -0.27 -3.34 10.02
C ASP A 119 -0.88 -2.05 9.48
N LEU A 120 -0.58 -1.67 8.22
CA LEU A 120 -1.12 -0.46 7.62
C LEU A 120 -2.65 -0.55 7.44
N LEU A 121 -3.18 -1.75 7.15
CA LEU A 121 -4.62 -1.96 7.09
C LEU A 121 -5.26 -1.75 8.48
N ASN A 122 -4.61 -2.20 9.56
CA ASN A 122 -5.09 -1.95 10.92
C ASN A 122 -5.06 -0.46 11.27
N GLU A 123 -4.01 0.28 10.86
CA GLU A 123 -3.98 1.75 11.02
C GLU A 123 -5.10 2.42 10.22
N ALA A 124 -5.35 1.99 8.97
CA ALA A 124 -6.47 2.49 8.17
C ALA A 124 -7.82 2.28 8.87
N LYS A 125 -8.03 1.11 9.47
CA LYS A 125 -9.25 0.84 10.25
C LYS A 125 -9.37 1.71 11.51
N LYS A 126 -8.28 1.95 12.24
CA LYS A 126 -8.26 2.80 13.44
C LYS A 126 -8.69 4.24 13.14
N ILE A 127 -8.31 4.78 12.00
CA ILE A 127 -8.73 6.12 11.57
C ILE A 127 -10.10 6.15 10.88
N GLY A 128 -10.80 5.03 10.88
CA GLY A 128 -12.17 4.90 10.36
C GLY A 128 -12.24 4.95 8.83
N ALA A 129 -11.20 4.51 8.12
CA ALA A 129 -11.25 4.41 6.67
C ALA A 129 -12.14 3.24 6.22
N ASP A 130 -12.79 3.39 5.09
CA ASP A 130 -13.62 2.35 4.46
C ASP A 130 -12.78 1.39 3.61
N ALA A 131 -11.64 1.85 3.10
CA ALA A 131 -10.72 1.05 2.29
C ALA A 131 -9.26 1.48 2.44
N LEU A 132 -8.36 0.54 2.12
CA LEU A 132 -6.95 0.79 1.86
C LEU A 132 -6.68 0.65 0.36
N ALA A 133 -6.27 1.71 -0.32
CA ALA A 133 -5.90 1.68 -1.73
C ALA A 133 -4.38 1.62 -1.91
N THR A 134 -3.94 0.93 -2.95
CA THR A 134 -2.51 0.82 -3.29
C THR A 134 -2.31 0.91 -4.79
N GLY A 135 -1.11 1.30 -5.22
CA GLY A 135 -0.70 1.38 -6.63
C GLY A 135 -0.27 0.04 -7.23
N HIS A 136 -0.62 -1.11 -6.65
CA HIS A 136 -0.27 -2.40 -7.25
C HIS A 136 -1.05 -2.66 -8.54
N TYR A 137 -0.33 -3.12 -9.55
CA TYR A 137 -0.92 -3.59 -10.82
C TYR A 137 -1.53 -4.99 -10.61
N ALA A 138 -2.76 -5.00 -10.15
CA ALA A 138 -3.59 -6.18 -9.97
C ALA A 138 -5.07 -5.80 -10.11
N ILE A 139 -5.96 -6.76 -10.29
CA ILE A 139 -7.39 -6.51 -10.34
C ILE A 139 -8.07 -7.21 -9.17
N ARG A 140 -8.88 -6.46 -8.43
CA ARG A 140 -9.82 -6.99 -7.44
C ARG A 140 -11.21 -7.03 -8.05
N LYS A 141 -11.87 -8.19 -7.99
CA LYS A 141 -13.27 -8.37 -8.39
C LYS A 141 -14.10 -8.87 -7.21
N GLY A 142 -15.41 -8.81 -7.35
CA GLY A 142 -16.36 -9.31 -6.36
C GLY A 142 -16.85 -8.25 -5.39
N SER A 143 -17.66 -8.67 -4.43
CA SER A 143 -18.29 -7.82 -3.42
C SER A 143 -17.33 -7.38 -2.32
N LEU A 144 -17.82 -6.57 -1.38
CA LEU A 144 -17.05 -6.13 -0.21
C LEU A 144 -16.63 -7.30 0.69
N ASN A 145 -17.41 -8.39 0.73
CA ASN A 145 -17.18 -9.53 1.62
C ASN A 145 -16.70 -10.80 0.91
N ASN A 146 -16.63 -10.78 -0.42
CA ASN A 146 -16.21 -11.91 -1.23
C ASN A 146 -15.42 -11.42 -2.45
N ALA A 147 -14.23 -10.93 -2.18
CA ALA A 147 -13.32 -10.42 -3.20
C ALA A 147 -12.43 -11.53 -3.75
N SER A 148 -12.07 -11.42 -5.01
CA SER A 148 -11.07 -12.26 -5.68
C SER A 148 -9.96 -11.42 -6.28
N LEU A 149 -8.73 -11.93 -6.21
CA LEU A 149 -7.54 -11.34 -6.81
C LEU A 149 -7.36 -11.90 -8.22
N HIS A 150 -7.12 -11.03 -9.18
CA HIS A 150 -6.87 -11.38 -10.58
C HIS A 150 -5.62 -10.68 -11.08
N LYS A 151 -5.03 -11.23 -12.13
CA LYS A 151 -3.91 -10.60 -12.85
C LYS A 151 -4.29 -9.23 -13.38
N ALA A 152 -3.29 -8.36 -13.49
CA ALA A 152 -3.45 -7.04 -14.09
C ALA A 152 -3.94 -7.13 -15.55
N LYS A 153 -4.53 -6.03 -16.04
CA LYS A 153 -4.91 -5.92 -17.44
C LYS A 153 -3.69 -5.98 -18.37
N ASP A 154 -2.62 -5.32 -17.98
CA ASP A 154 -1.31 -5.42 -18.63
C ASP A 154 -0.49 -6.52 -17.95
N PHE A 155 -0.39 -7.68 -18.59
CA PHE A 155 0.34 -8.83 -18.07
C PHE A 155 1.85 -8.58 -17.90
N SER A 156 2.42 -7.63 -18.65
CA SER A 156 3.85 -7.29 -18.53
C SER A 156 4.17 -6.56 -17.23
N LYS A 157 3.15 -5.96 -16.60
CA LYS A 157 3.25 -5.22 -15.33
C LYS A 157 2.55 -5.92 -14.17
N ASP A 158 2.04 -7.13 -14.37
CA ASP A 158 1.26 -7.85 -13.36
C ASP A 158 2.04 -8.06 -12.06
N GLN A 159 1.45 -7.63 -10.96
CA GLN A 159 2.00 -7.75 -9.61
C GLN A 159 1.18 -8.67 -8.71
N SER A 160 0.18 -9.37 -9.26
CA SER A 160 -0.67 -10.29 -8.49
C SER A 160 0.13 -11.40 -7.82
N PHE A 161 1.28 -11.81 -8.41
CA PHE A 161 2.20 -12.76 -7.79
C PHE A 161 2.69 -12.30 -6.41
N PHE A 162 2.99 -11.01 -6.23
CA PHE A 162 3.47 -10.49 -4.95
C PHE A 162 2.36 -10.36 -3.90
N LEU A 163 1.12 -10.66 -4.27
CA LEU A 163 -0.08 -10.53 -3.44
C LEU A 163 -0.73 -11.87 -3.10
N PHE A 164 -0.14 -13.01 -3.50
CA PHE A 164 -0.77 -14.33 -3.33
C PHE A 164 -1.03 -14.71 -1.87
N ALA A 165 -0.21 -14.20 -0.94
CA ALA A 165 -0.35 -14.44 0.51
C ALA A 165 -1.42 -13.53 1.17
N THR A 166 -2.11 -12.67 0.40
CA THR A 166 -3.15 -11.78 0.92
C THR A 166 -4.36 -12.58 1.36
N GLN A 167 -4.72 -12.47 2.64
CA GLN A 167 -5.89 -13.16 3.19
C GLN A 167 -7.21 -12.55 2.69
N GLN A 168 -8.28 -13.36 2.68
CA GLN A 168 -9.60 -12.93 2.23
C GLN A 168 -10.10 -11.68 2.93
N ALA A 169 -9.94 -11.58 4.25
CA ALA A 169 -10.35 -10.43 5.04
C ALA A 169 -9.58 -9.14 4.64
N GLN A 170 -8.30 -9.27 4.29
CA GLN A 170 -7.48 -8.18 3.79
C GLN A 170 -7.90 -7.78 2.38
N LEU A 171 -8.10 -8.74 1.48
CA LEU A 171 -8.52 -8.51 0.10
C LEU A 171 -9.91 -7.85 0.03
N ASN A 172 -10.80 -8.16 0.96
CA ASN A 172 -12.09 -7.52 1.06
C ASN A 172 -11.98 -6.01 1.33
N TYR A 173 -10.94 -5.58 2.04
CA TYR A 173 -10.71 -4.19 2.43
C TYR A 173 -9.80 -3.41 1.46
N VAL A 174 -8.87 -4.10 0.79
CA VAL A 174 -7.92 -3.48 -0.14
C VAL A 174 -8.59 -3.12 -1.48
N ARG A 175 -8.09 -2.05 -2.13
CA ARG A 175 -8.51 -1.62 -3.48
C ARG A 175 -7.27 -1.39 -4.35
N PHE A 176 -7.40 -1.74 -5.62
CA PHE A 176 -6.44 -1.48 -6.69
C PHE A 176 -7.18 -0.65 -7.77
N PRO A 177 -7.28 0.68 -7.59
CA PRO A 177 -8.02 1.55 -8.51
C PRO A 177 -7.39 1.66 -9.89
#